data_cc319b19309c30ef79a036a91fca1f86
#
_entry.id   cc319b19309c30ef79a036a91fca1f86
#
_cell.length_a   1.000
_cell.length_b   1.000
_cell.length_c   1.000
_cell.angle_alpha   90.00
_cell.angle_beta   90.00
_cell.angle_gamma   90.00
#
_symmetry.space_group_name_H-M   'P 1'
#
loop_
_entity.id
_entity.type
_entity.pdbx_description
1 polymer ?
#
loop_
_entity_poly.entity_id
_entity_poly.type
_entity_poly.pdbx_seq_one_letter_code
_entity_poly.pdbx_strand_id
1 'polypeptide(L)'
;MFEKIYSNRTELMNLIRFKDTYPKYIIKTADTKKEQRQAQQLRYKVFADEIKAVTNSKGLFKKREVDSYDEESQHIIVKVKTSPLSLEKIVGVYRIMEYNFSADLDKSYSATGMGFDISLFKKNIPYHRFLELGRTCILPEYRKSGVLKLLWKGLYKYIVDNDIDILFGCASFWTIDPDDIHEQLTYLKKNHLMDNGIMVSPRDDLYTDNGIGLANINYDIPQHMTDMEIFKSLPSLIKAYIKVGSKFGDGAVIDYEFGSIDVFTYVDINRIDYRVKNYYSK
;
A
#
# COMPACT_ATOMS: atom_id res chain seq x y z
N MET A 1 -28.51 -55.92 0.23
CA MET A 1 -27.70 -55.21 -0.78
C MET A 1 -27.98 -53.72 -0.84
N PHE A 2 -29.18 -53.25 -0.49
CA PHE A 2 -29.54 -51.82 -0.51
C PHE A 2 -29.00 -50.99 0.69
N GLU A 3 -28.82 -51.59 1.87
CA GLU A 3 -28.29 -50.89 3.05
C GLU A 3 -26.81 -50.48 2.93
N LYS A 4 -25.98 -51.22 2.18
CA LYS A 4 -24.58 -50.90 1.95
C LYS A 4 -24.38 -49.67 1.05
N ILE A 5 -25.35 -49.35 0.18
CA ILE A 5 -25.27 -48.19 -0.74
C ILE A 5 -25.60 -46.88 0.01
N TYR A 6 -26.48 -46.94 1.02
CA TYR A 6 -26.84 -45.78 1.85
C TYR A 6 -25.75 -45.43 2.86
N SER A 7 -25.05 -46.40 3.44
CA SER A 7 -23.91 -46.19 4.31
C SER A 7 -22.78 -45.41 3.60
N ASN A 8 -22.44 -45.85 2.38
CA ASN A 8 -21.41 -45.19 1.57
C ASN A 8 -21.78 -43.75 1.17
N ARG A 9 -23.07 -43.47 0.97
CA ARG A 9 -23.50 -42.10 0.61
C ARG A 9 -23.42 -41.15 1.80
N THR A 10 -23.71 -41.61 3.00
CA THR A 10 -23.60 -40.85 4.24
C THR A 10 -22.14 -40.62 4.64
N GLU A 11 -21.27 -41.61 4.45
CA GLU A 11 -19.81 -41.46 4.62
C GLU A 11 -19.20 -40.57 3.55
N LEU A 12 -19.62 -40.65 2.29
CA LEU A 12 -19.20 -39.77 1.22
C LEU A 12 -19.66 -38.32 1.48
N MET A 13 -20.90 -38.15 1.96
CA MET A 13 -21.42 -36.84 2.37
C MET A 13 -20.72 -36.30 3.64
N ASN A 14 -20.27 -37.19 4.52
CA ASN A 14 -19.46 -36.77 5.69
C ASN A 14 -18.01 -36.52 5.31
N LEU A 15 -17.42 -37.20 4.33
CA LEU A 15 -16.11 -36.86 3.74
C LEU A 15 -16.15 -35.54 2.97
N ILE A 16 -17.26 -35.22 2.30
CA ILE A 16 -17.48 -33.92 1.65
C ILE A 16 -17.75 -32.80 2.69
N ARG A 17 -18.24 -33.14 3.89
CA ARG A 17 -18.43 -32.21 5.02
C ARG A 17 -17.14 -31.81 5.74
N PHE A 18 -16.00 -32.43 5.43
CA PHE A 18 -14.75 -32.06 6.07
C PHE A 18 -14.14 -30.80 5.48
N LYS A 19 -14.44 -29.67 6.13
CA LYS A 19 -13.54 -28.54 6.38
C LYS A 19 -13.04 -27.73 5.19
N ASP A 20 -13.85 -27.39 4.23
CA ASP A 20 -13.58 -26.18 3.48
C ASP A 20 -14.48 -25.05 3.98
N THR A 21 -14.03 -24.37 5.06
CA THR A 21 -14.68 -23.15 5.48
C THR A 21 -14.41 -22.07 4.46
N TYR A 22 -15.44 -21.53 3.86
CA TYR A 22 -15.37 -20.40 2.93
C TYR A 22 -15.81 -19.11 3.64
N PRO A 23 -15.27 -17.94 3.25
CA PRO A 23 -14.32 -17.74 2.14
C PRO A 23 -12.89 -18.18 2.47
N LYS A 24 -12.17 -18.75 1.48
CA LYS A 24 -10.73 -19.01 1.55
C LYS A 24 -9.95 -17.85 0.93
N TYR A 25 -8.90 -17.41 1.61
CA TYR A 25 -7.99 -16.39 1.11
C TYR A 25 -6.64 -17.00 0.73
N ILE A 26 -6.09 -16.54 -0.39
CA ILE A 26 -4.75 -16.90 -0.89
C ILE A 26 -3.96 -15.62 -1.02
N ILE A 27 -2.76 -15.60 -0.43
CA ILE A 27 -1.84 -14.46 -0.48
C ILE A 27 -0.61 -14.89 -1.25
N LYS A 28 -0.22 -14.11 -2.25
CA LYS A 28 0.98 -14.38 -3.05
C LYS A 28 1.43 -13.14 -3.82
N THR A 29 2.64 -13.21 -4.38
CA THR A 29 3.06 -12.31 -5.46
C THR A 29 2.39 -12.75 -6.77
N ALA A 30 1.93 -11.82 -7.59
CA ALA A 30 1.37 -12.10 -8.90
C ALA A 30 2.48 -12.60 -9.84
N ASP A 31 2.44 -13.86 -10.23
CA ASP A 31 3.48 -14.52 -11.04
C ASP A 31 3.07 -14.74 -12.50
N THR A 32 1.81 -14.46 -12.84
CA THR A 32 1.31 -14.60 -14.20
C THR A 32 0.86 -13.26 -14.78
N LYS A 33 1.02 -13.09 -16.11
CA LYS A 33 0.47 -11.92 -16.82
C LYS A 33 -1.05 -11.76 -16.63
N LYS A 34 -1.76 -12.85 -16.37
CA LYS A 34 -3.20 -12.83 -16.05
C LYS A 34 -3.44 -12.17 -14.69
N GLU A 35 -2.70 -12.58 -13.65
CA GLU A 35 -2.82 -12.00 -12.30
C GLU A 35 -2.40 -10.54 -12.27
N GLN A 36 -1.32 -10.17 -12.96
CA GLN A 36 -0.91 -8.77 -13.11
C GLN A 36 -2.03 -7.92 -13.74
N ARG A 37 -2.65 -8.41 -14.84
CA ARG A 37 -3.80 -7.72 -15.46
C ARG A 37 -5.00 -7.62 -14.52
N GLN A 38 -5.28 -8.65 -13.75
CA GLN A 38 -6.38 -8.63 -12.77
C GLN A 38 -6.08 -7.65 -11.61
N ALA A 39 -4.82 -7.55 -11.15
CA ALA A 39 -4.38 -6.55 -10.19
C ALA A 39 -4.61 -5.12 -10.73
N GLN A 40 -4.21 -4.84 -11.97
CA GLN A 40 -4.44 -3.56 -12.65
C GLN A 40 -5.94 -3.26 -12.86
N GLN A 41 -6.78 -4.29 -13.09
CA GLN A 41 -8.24 -4.14 -13.17
C GLN A 41 -8.85 -3.80 -11.80
N LEU A 42 -8.33 -4.37 -10.70
CA LEU A 42 -8.76 -4.01 -9.36
C LEU A 42 -8.38 -2.56 -9.04
N ARG A 43 -7.14 -2.17 -9.36
CA ARG A 43 -6.66 -0.79 -9.22
C ARG A 43 -7.57 0.18 -9.98
N TYR A 44 -7.94 -0.14 -11.22
CA TYR A 44 -8.88 0.67 -12.01
C TYR A 44 -10.23 0.84 -11.32
N LYS A 45 -10.81 -0.24 -10.80
CA LYS A 45 -12.10 -0.17 -10.08
C LYS A 45 -12.05 0.75 -8.87
N VAL A 46 -10.93 0.73 -8.13
CA VAL A 46 -10.80 1.55 -6.94
C VAL A 46 -10.41 2.98 -7.30
N PHE A 47 -9.39 3.17 -8.11
CA PHE A 47 -8.87 4.51 -8.37
C PHE A 47 -9.70 5.28 -9.40
N ALA A 48 -10.08 4.66 -10.53
CA ALA A 48 -10.85 5.35 -11.56
C ALA A 48 -12.37 5.32 -11.31
N ASP A 49 -12.95 4.15 -11.01
CA ASP A 49 -14.41 4.03 -10.90
C ASP A 49 -14.93 4.59 -9.56
N GLU A 50 -14.24 4.40 -8.44
CA GLU A 50 -14.67 4.84 -7.11
C GLU A 50 -14.13 6.23 -6.77
N ILE A 51 -12.78 6.40 -6.77
CA ILE A 51 -12.10 7.64 -6.33
C ILE A 51 -12.15 8.72 -7.43
N LYS A 52 -12.40 8.35 -8.69
CA LYS A 52 -12.42 9.26 -9.84
C LYS A 52 -11.05 9.84 -10.21
N ALA A 53 -9.97 9.15 -9.86
CA ALA A 53 -8.63 9.53 -10.29
C ALA A 53 -8.54 9.60 -11.83
N VAL A 54 -7.81 10.60 -12.33
CA VAL A 54 -7.54 10.75 -13.75
C VAL A 54 -6.46 9.75 -14.15
N THR A 55 -6.89 8.56 -14.55
CA THR A 55 -5.94 7.53 -14.99
C THR A 55 -5.53 7.74 -16.44
N ASN A 56 -4.26 7.45 -16.75
CA ASN A 56 -3.71 7.57 -18.11
C ASN A 56 -4.61 6.88 -19.17
N SER A 57 -4.85 7.56 -20.28
CA SER A 57 -5.74 7.13 -21.39
C SER A 57 -5.45 5.74 -21.97
N LYS A 58 -4.19 5.25 -21.86
CA LYS A 58 -3.80 3.89 -22.31
C LYS A 58 -4.52 2.76 -21.56
N GLY A 59 -4.96 3.01 -20.32
CA GLY A 59 -5.67 2.03 -19.48
C GLY A 59 -7.18 2.03 -19.63
N LEU A 60 -7.78 3.16 -20.04
CA LEU A 60 -9.24 3.39 -20.10
C LEU A 60 -9.98 2.36 -20.96
N PHE A 61 -9.48 2.08 -22.18
CA PHE A 61 -10.11 1.11 -23.08
C PHE A 61 -10.12 -0.32 -22.55
N LYS A 62 -9.19 -0.67 -21.63
CA LYS A 62 -9.06 -2.03 -21.08
C LYS A 62 -9.53 -2.12 -19.63
N LYS A 63 -10.09 -1.05 -19.06
CA LYS A 63 -10.47 -0.94 -17.64
C LYS A 63 -9.34 -1.42 -16.72
N ARG A 64 -8.13 -0.91 -16.95
CA ARG A 64 -6.94 -1.18 -16.16
C ARG A 64 -6.25 0.13 -15.82
N GLU A 65 -5.86 0.31 -14.57
CA GLU A 65 -4.97 1.39 -14.18
C GLU A 65 -3.52 0.90 -14.38
N VAL A 66 -2.78 1.60 -15.24
CA VAL A 66 -1.42 1.24 -15.69
C VAL A 66 -0.61 2.51 -15.84
N ASP A 67 0.57 2.53 -15.26
CA ASP A 67 1.55 3.59 -15.43
C ASP A 67 2.90 3.03 -15.95
N SER A 68 3.89 3.90 -16.12
CA SER A 68 5.24 3.52 -16.62
C SER A 68 5.99 2.61 -15.66
N TYR A 69 5.63 2.59 -14.37
CA TYR A 69 6.28 1.77 -13.34
C TYR A 69 5.79 0.32 -13.32
N ASP A 70 4.67 0.01 -13.99
CA ASP A 70 4.09 -1.33 -13.97
C ASP A 70 4.97 -2.39 -14.67
N GLU A 71 5.86 -1.99 -15.57
CA GLU A 71 6.76 -2.93 -16.27
C GLU A 71 7.85 -3.47 -15.35
N GLU A 72 8.31 -2.67 -14.38
CA GLU A 72 9.36 -3.03 -13.42
C GLU A 72 8.81 -3.43 -12.05
N SER A 73 7.49 -3.30 -11.84
CA SER A 73 6.86 -3.57 -10.56
C SER A 73 6.32 -4.99 -10.44
N GLN A 74 6.22 -5.44 -9.20
CA GLN A 74 5.50 -6.64 -8.82
C GLN A 74 4.24 -6.28 -8.00
N HIS A 75 3.34 -7.25 -7.82
CA HIS A 75 2.12 -7.05 -7.03
C HIS A 75 1.96 -8.15 -6.01
N ILE A 76 1.85 -7.78 -4.74
CA ILE A 76 1.32 -8.69 -3.72
C ILE A 76 -0.20 -8.65 -3.86
N ILE A 77 -0.82 -9.80 -3.99
CA ILE A 77 -2.26 -9.95 -4.20
C ILE A 77 -2.89 -10.83 -3.12
N VAL A 78 -4.10 -10.46 -2.76
CA VAL A 78 -5.00 -11.32 -1.98
C VAL A 78 -6.14 -11.76 -2.88
N LYS A 79 -6.26 -13.08 -3.05
CA LYS A 79 -7.34 -13.71 -3.80
C LYS A 79 -8.34 -14.30 -2.81
N VAL A 80 -9.61 -14.30 -3.17
CA VAL A 80 -10.67 -14.96 -2.41
C VAL A 80 -11.37 -16.00 -3.27
N LYS A 81 -11.67 -17.14 -2.66
CA LYS A 81 -12.57 -18.16 -3.18
C LYS A 81 -13.76 -18.28 -2.24
N THR A 82 -14.95 -17.99 -2.73
CA THR A 82 -16.18 -17.87 -1.90
C THR A 82 -16.96 -19.16 -1.77
N SER A 83 -16.70 -20.13 -2.65
CA SER A 83 -17.27 -21.49 -2.60
C SER A 83 -16.36 -22.49 -3.33
N PRO A 84 -16.57 -23.81 -3.20
CA PRO A 84 -15.80 -24.83 -3.93
C PRO A 84 -15.83 -24.64 -5.46
N LEU A 85 -16.93 -24.14 -5.99
CA LEU A 85 -17.16 -23.97 -7.44
C LEU A 85 -16.86 -22.55 -7.94
N SER A 86 -16.62 -21.58 -7.04
CA SER A 86 -16.32 -20.20 -7.45
C SER A 86 -14.89 -20.08 -8.00
N LEU A 87 -14.73 -19.22 -9.00
CA LEU A 87 -13.41 -18.80 -9.44
C LEU A 87 -12.78 -17.89 -8.38
N GLU A 88 -11.45 -17.94 -8.31
CA GLU A 88 -10.68 -17.03 -7.47
C GLU A 88 -10.75 -15.60 -8.01
N LYS A 89 -11.02 -14.64 -7.12
CA LYS A 89 -11.08 -13.21 -7.43
C LYS A 89 -10.03 -12.46 -6.64
N ILE A 90 -9.26 -11.59 -7.28
CA ILE A 90 -8.36 -10.67 -6.56
C ILE A 90 -9.21 -9.60 -5.88
N VAL A 91 -8.98 -9.40 -4.58
CA VAL A 91 -9.76 -8.49 -3.72
C VAL A 91 -8.89 -7.44 -3.02
N GLY A 92 -7.58 -7.62 -3.03
CA GLY A 92 -6.61 -6.67 -2.51
C GLY A 92 -5.31 -6.75 -3.29
N VAL A 93 -4.66 -5.60 -3.44
CA VAL A 93 -3.40 -5.43 -4.18
C VAL A 93 -2.49 -4.49 -3.43
N TYR A 94 -1.19 -4.78 -3.49
CA TYR A 94 -0.10 -3.90 -3.12
C TYR A 94 0.93 -3.93 -4.26
N ARG A 95 1.23 -2.81 -4.92
CA ARG A 95 2.34 -2.72 -5.87
C ARG A 95 3.63 -2.51 -5.10
N ILE A 96 4.68 -3.23 -5.50
CA ILE A 96 6.01 -3.17 -4.89
C ILE A 96 7.08 -3.04 -5.98
N MET A 97 8.12 -2.26 -5.68
CA MET A 97 9.30 -2.09 -6.56
C MET A 97 10.56 -2.14 -5.72
N GLU A 98 11.51 -3.01 -6.10
CA GLU A 98 12.80 -3.11 -5.42
C GLU A 98 13.82 -2.13 -6.00
N TYR A 99 14.63 -1.55 -5.10
CA TYR A 99 15.76 -0.71 -5.46
C TYR A 99 17.00 -1.13 -4.69
N ASN A 100 18.15 -1.08 -5.37
CA ASN A 100 19.45 -1.20 -4.76
C ASN A 100 20.21 0.11 -5.01
N PHE A 101 20.08 1.05 -4.09
CA PHE A 101 20.65 2.39 -4.23
C PHE A 101 22.19 2.45 -4.16
N SER A 102 22.87 1.37 -3.75
CA SER A 102 24.33 1.31 -3.79
C SER A 102 24.90 1.08 -5.21
N ALA A 103 24.10 0.44 -6.08
CA ALA A 103 24.54 0.10 -7.43
C ALA A 103 24.17 1.15 -8.48
N ASP A 104 23.07 1.89 -8.28
CA ASP A 104 22.46 2.75 -9.30
C ASP A 104 21.96 4.08 -8.72
N LEU A 105 22.88 4.94 -8.26
CA LEU A 105 22.50 6.30 -7.79
C LEU A 105 21.81 7.12 -8.89
N ASP A 106 22.17 6.90 -10.18
CA ASP A 106 21.61 7.63 -11.32
C ASP A 106 20.30 7.06 -11.87
N LYS A 107 19.97 5.78 -11.59
CA LYS A 107 18.75 5.15 -12.11
C LYS A 107 17.56 5.20 -11.15
N SER A 108 17.56 6.12 -10.22
CA SER A 108 16.51 6.21 -9.21
C SER A 108 15.23 6.87 -9.70
N TYR A 109 14.67 6.32 -10.75
CA TYR A 109 13.32 6.64 -11.18
C TYR A 109 12.34 5.92 -10.23
N SER A 110 11.81 6.66 -9.27
CA SER A 110 10.88 6.20 -8.25
C SER A 110 9.57 6.97 -8.39
N ALA A 111 8.43 6.29 -8.23
CA ALA A 111 7.13 6.97 -8.26
C ALA A 111 7.04 8.02 -7.14
N THR A 112 7.58 7.71 -5.97
CA THR A 112 7.69 8.64 -4.84
C THR A 112 8.60 9.83 -5.16
N GLY A 113 9.71 9.59 -5.87
CA GLY A 113 10.67 10.61 -6.28
C GLY A 113 10.14 11.62 -7.30
N MET A 114 8.97 11.40 -7.87
CA MET A 114 8.30 12.41 -8.71
C MET A 114 7.86 13.63 -7.91
N GLY A 115 7.39 13.42 -6.68
CA GLY A 115 6.92 14.50 -5.80
C GLY A 115 7.92 14.91 -4.73
N PHE A 116 8.86 14.04 -4.36
CA PHE A 116 9.73 14.23 -3.20
C PHE A 116 11.22 14.14 -3.56
N ASP A 117 12.04 14.99 -2.94
CA ASP A 117 13.49 14.85 -2.98
C ASP A 117 13.94 13.77 -2.00
N ILE A 118 14.28 12.62 -2.52
CA ILE A 118 14.76 11.45 -1.77
C ILE A 118 16.29 11.33 -1.77
N SER A 119 17.03 12.34 -2.20
CA SER A 119 18.49 12.26 -2.40
C SER A 119 19.25 12.04 -1.09
N LEU A 120 18.92 12.80 -0.01
CA LEU A 120 19.53 12.61 1.31
C LEU A 120 19.16 11.26 1.92
N PHE A 121 17.92 10.83 1.75
CA PHE A 121 17.43 9.54 2.20
C PHE A 121 18.22 8.39 1.58
N LYS A 122 18.40 8.39 0.26
CA LYS A 122 19.19 7.40 -0.47
C LYS A 122 20.66 7.40 -0.08
N LYS A 123 21.24 8.59 0.08
CA LYS A 123 22.68 8.76 0.33
C LYS A 123 23.08 8.38 1.76
N ASN A 124 22.24 8.69 2.74
CA ASN A 124 22.64 8.66 4.15
C ASN A 124 22.06 7.49 4.94
N ILE A 125 21.10 6.75 4.38
CA ILE A 125 20.63 5.53 5.02
C ILE A 125 21.69 4.41 4.82
N PRO A 126 22.11 3.71 5.92
CA PRO A 126 23.20 2.73 5.86
C PRO A 126 22.75 1.36 5.34
N TYR A 127 21.73 1.32 4.50
CA TYR A 127 21.11 0.10 3.95
C TYR A 127 21.08 0.16 2.44
N HIS A 128 20.90 -1.00 1.79
CA HIS A 128 21.02 -1.11 0.33
C HIS A 128 19.76 -1.65 -0.34
N ARG A 129 18.91 -2.40 0.38
CA ARG A 129 17.73 -3.04 -0.19
C ARG A 129 16.46 -2.30 0.22
N PHE A 130 15.92 -1.57 -0.73
CA PHE A 130 14.74 -0.75 -0.54
C PHE A 130 13.56 -1.33 -1.31
N LEU A 131 12.38 -1.24 -0.72
CA LEU A 131 11.13 -1.62 -1.35
C LEU A 131 10.18 -0.42 -1.35
N GLU A 132 9.90 0.12 -2.52
CA GLU A 132 8.87 1.13 -2.69
C GLU A 132 7.49 0.49 -2.70
N LEU A 133 6.59 1.07 -1.93
CA LEU A 133 5.22 0.62 -1.75
C LEU A 133 4.26 1.64 -2.39
N GLY A 134 3.38 1.15 -3.26
CA GLY A 134 2.41 2.02 -3.91
C GLY A 134 1.14 1.30 -4.35
N ARG A 135 0.19 2.07 -4.85
CA ARG A 135 -1.06 1.56 -5.44
C ARG A 135 -1.80 0.54 -4.57
N THR A 136 -1.73 0.71 -3.24
CA THR A 136 -2.43 -0.17 -2.29
C THR A 136 -3.93 0.05 -2.38
N CYS A 137 -4.67 -0.99 -2.71
CA CYS A 137 -6.12 -0.89 -2.76
C CYS A 137 -6.82 -2.23 -2.46
N ILE A 138 -8.04 -2.10 -1.94
CA ILE A 138 -8.91 -3.22 -1.57
C ILE A 138 -10.30 -2.91 -2.10
N LEU A 139 -10.94 -3.90 -2.71
CA LEU A 139 -12.33 -3.76 -3.14
C LEU A 139 -13.22 -3.34 -1.96
N PRO A 140 -14.16 -2.37 -2.15
CA PRO A 140 -14.98 -1.82 -1.07
C PRO A 140 -15.64 -2.87 -0.18
N GLU A 141 -16.20 -3.91 -0.79
CA GLU A 141 -16.89 -4.99 -0.10
C GLU A 141 -15.98 -5.86 0.79
N TYR A 142 -14.64 -5.75 0.65
CA TYR A 142 -13.66 -6.50 1.42
C TYR A 142 -12.84 -5.66 2.42
N ARG A 143 -13.07 -4.34 2.53
CA ARG A 143 -12.26 -3.45 3.42
C ARG A 143 -12.40 -3.79 4.90
N LYS A 144 -13.54 -4.37 5.32
CA LYS A 144 -13.77 -4.78 6.71
C LYS A 144 -13.54 -6.27 6.96
N SER A 145 -13.05 -7.02 5.97
CA SER A 145 -12.87 -8.48 6.03
C SER A 145 -11.46 -8.95 6.45
N GLY A 146 -10.58 -8.02 6.85
CA GLY A 146 -9.20 -8.34 7.23
C GLY A 146 -8.21 -8.46 6.05
N VAL A 147 -8.62 -8.14 4.82
CA VAL A 147 -7.76 -8.20 3.62
C VAL A 147 -6.52 -7.32 3.76
N LEU A 148 -6.60 -6.14 4.39
CA LEU A 148 -5.42 -5.31 4.66
C LEU A 148 -4.37 -6.07 5.49
N LYS A 149 -4.79 -6.78 6.54
CA LYS A 149 -3.89 -7.62 7.34
C LYS A 149 -3.24 -8.72 6.50
N LEU A 150 -3.98 -9.31 5.58
CA LEU A 150 -3.46 -10.34 4.67
C LEU A 150 -2.44 -9.77 3.68
N LEU A 151 -2.67 -8.57 3.14
CA LEU A 151 -1.67 -7.87 2.33
C LEU A 151 -0.38 -7.62 3.11
N TRP A 152 -0.48 -7.17 4.36
CA TRP A 152 0.69 -6.99 5.24
C TRP A 152 1.43 -8.29 5.54
N LYS A 153 0.73 -9.42 5.69
CA LYS A 153 1.39 -10.73 5.81
C LYS A 153 2.15 -11.12 4.54
N GLY A 154 1.56 -10.89 3.37
CA GLY A 154 2.24 -11.11 2.10
C GLY A 154 3.46 -10.22 1.93
N LEU A 155 3.33 -8.94 2.32
CA LEU A 155 4.44 -8.00 2.31
C LEU A 155 5.56 -8.43 3.27
N TYR A 156 5.23 -8.84 4.50
CA TYR A 156 6.20 -9.32 5.47
C TYR A 156 6.96 -10.55 4.96
N LYS A 157 6.24 -11.51 4.37
CA LYS A 157 6.89 -12.67 3.74
C LYS A 157 7.86 -12.23 2.64
N TYR A 158 7.45 -11.31 1.77
CA TYR A 158 8.30 -10.79 0.70
C TYR A 158 9.56 -10.10 1.24
N ILE A 159 9.43 -9.29 2.30
CA ILE A 159 10.52 -8.63 3.00
C ILE A 159 11.56 -9.64 3.49
N VAL A 160 11.10 -10.70 4.16
CA VAL A 160 11.99 -11.75 4.71
C VAL A 160 12.65 -12.56 3.60
N ASP A 161 11.89 -12.97 2.58
CA ASP A 161 12.39 -13.79 1.48
C ASP A 161 13.44 -13.05 0.62
N ASN A 162 13.42 -11.72 0.62
CA ASN A 162 14.28 -10.88 -0.22
C ASN A 162 15.20 -9.96 0.58
N ASP A 163 15.38 -10.16 1.88
CA ASP A 163 16.27 -9.39 2.75
C ASP A 163 16.10 -7.86 2.61
N ILE A 164 14.86 -7.38 2.56
CA ILE A 164 14.55 -5.96 2.43
C ILE A 164 14.84 -5.23 3.75
N ASP A 165 15.58 -4.14 3.68
CA ASP A 165 15.95 -3.31 4.84
C ASP A 165 14.95 -2.19 5.10
N ILE A 166 14.50 -1.51 4.03
CA ILE A 166 13.71 -0.29 4.10
C ILE A 166 12.45 -0.42 3.23
N LEU A 167 11.32 -0.08 3.81
CA LEU A 167 10.09 0.22 3.05
C LEU A 167 9.95 1.73 2.93
N PHE A 168 9.51 2.22 1.78
CA PHE A 168 9.19 3.64 1.59
C PHE A 168 8.08 3.85 0.57
N GLY A 169 7.53 5.05 0.51
CA GLY A 169 6.48 5.39 -0.44
C GLY A 169 5.69 6.62 -0.02
N CYS A 170 4.55 6.82 -0.68
CA CYS A 170 3.60 7.87 -0.33
C CYS A 170 2.44 7.29 0.48
N ALA A 171 1.98 8.10 1.45
CA ALA A 171 0.74 7.84 2.19
C ALA A 171 -0.24 8.98 1.92
N SER A 172 -1.45 8.65 1.46
CA SER A 172 -2.38 9.59 0.86
C SER A 172 -3.54 9.94 1.79
N PHE A 173 -3.91 11.22 1.78
CA PHE A 173 -5.18 11.76 2.26
C PHE A 173 -6.05 12.10 1.05
N TRP A 174 -7.32 11.70 1.07
CA TRP A 174 -8.24 11.87 -0.07
C TRP A 174 -8.91 13.25 -0.06
N THR A 175 -8.10 14.28 -0.19
CA THR A 175 -8.47 15.69 -0.38
C THR A 175 -7.33 16.40 -1.14
N ILE A 176 -7.63 17.51 -1.79
CA ILE A 176 -6.63 18.41 -2.40
C ILE A 176 -6.52 19.74 -1.63
N ASP A 177 -7.30 19.90 -0.56
CA ASP A 177 -7.26 21.07 0.30
C ASP A 177 -6.44 20.75 1.57
N PRO A 178 -5.27 21.39 1.77
CA PRO A 178 -4.44 21.18 2.96
C PRO A 178 -5.15 21.55 4.27
N ASP A 179 -6.10 22.48 4.23
CA ASP A 179 -6.81 22.93 5.43
C ASP A 179 -7.73 21.84 5.99
N ASP A 180 -8.24 20.92 5.16
CA ASP A 180 -9.04 19.78 5.59
C ASP A 180 -8.28 18.83 6.53
N ILE A 181 -6.94 18.82 6.44
CA ILE A 181 -6.07 17.85 7.12
C ILE A 181 -4.88 18.49 7.84
N HIS A 182 -4.93 19.79 8.10
CA HIS A 182 -3.79 20.50 8.72
C HIS A 182 -3.43 19.93 10.10
N GLU A 183 -4.43 19.52 10.92
CA GLU A 183 -4.18 18.91 12.23
C GLU A 183 -3.50 17.55 12.12
N GLN A 184 -3.89 16.74 11.12
CA GLN A 184 -3.28 15.45 10.84
C GLN A 184 -1.83 15.61 10.37
N LEU A 185 -1.56 16.58 9.49
CA LEU A 185 -0.21 16.87 9.00
C LEU A 185 0.67 17.41 10.12
N THR A 186 0.15 18.33 10.96
CA THR A 186 0.85 18.84 12.14
C THR A 186 1.15 17.72 13.15
N TYR A 187 0.20 16.82 13.36
CA TYR A 187 0.39 15.65 14.22
C TYR A 187 1.52 14.73 13.70
N LEU A 188 1.54 14.42 12.39
CA LEU A 188 2.60 13.61 11.79
C LEU A 188 3.96 14.27 11.95
N LYS A 189 4.07 15.57 11.67
CA LYS A 189 5.29 16.36 11.84
C LYS A 189 5.77 16.38 13.29
N LYS A 190 4.89 16.61 14.25
CA LYS A 190 5.22 16.68 15.68
C LYS A 190 5.67 15.35 16.26
N ASN A 191 4.99 14.25 15.90
CA ASN A 191 5.13 12.96 16.61
C ASN A 191 5.92 11.91 15.81
N HIS A 192 5.99 12.04 14.49
CA HIS A 192 6.49 11.01 13.60
C HIS A 192 7.46 11.50 12.53
N LEU A 193 8.00 12.71 12.66
CA LEU A 193 8.98 13.27 11.71
C LEU A 193 10.22 12.38 11.64
N MET A 194 10.79 12.24 10.46
CA MET A 194 12.05 11.55 10.23
C MET A 194 13.26 12.39 10.66
N ASP A 195 14.42 11.73 10.79
CA ASP A 195 15.66 12.40 11.23
C ASP A 195 16.18 13.37 10.15
N ASN A 196 16.72 14.53 10.57
CA ASN A 196 17.20 15.57 9.65
C ASN A 196 18.28 15.08 8.68
N GLY A 197 19.12 14.12 9.09
CA GLY A 197 20.19 13.58 8.25
C GLY A 197 19.72 12.78 7.03
N ILE A 198 18.46 12.33 7.06
CA ILE A 198 17.81 11.57 5.98
C ILE A 198 16.50 12.20 5.53
N MET A 199 16.29 13.49 5.88
CA MET A 199 15.03 14.19 5.62
C MET A 199 14.63 14.13 4.15
N VAL A 200 13.35 13.91 3.94
CA VAL A 200 12.67 13.97 2.64
C VAL A 200 11.63 15.07 2.69
N SER A 201 11.64 15.92 1.68
CA SER A 201 10.71 17.04 1.52
C SER A 201 10.16 17.04 0.09
N PRO A 202 9.06 17.75 -0.20
CA PRO A 202 8.65 18.02 -1.57
C PRO A 202 9.80 18.59 -2.40
N ARG A 203 9.84 18.28 -3.67
CA ARG A 203 10.83 18.83 -4.60
C ARG A 203 10.59 20.31 -4.83
N ASP A 204 11.66 21.09 -4.95
CA ASP A 204 11.58 22.54 -5.23
C ASP A 204 11.14 22.85 -6.67
N ASP A 205 11.30 21.88 -7.60
CA ASP A 205 11.01 22.01 -9.04
C ASP A 205 9.65 21.40 -9.43
N LEU A 206 8.69 21.32 -8.48
CA LEU A 206 7.34 20.87 -8.78
C LEU A 206 6.58 21.91 -9.60
N TYR A 207 6.11 21.49 -10.77
CA TYR A 207 5.22 22.27 -11.62
C TYR A 207 3.88 21.56 -11.71
N THR A 208 2.80 22.34 -11.56
CA THR A 208 1.41 21.83 -11.65
C THR A 208 1.10 21.12 -12.98
N ASP A 209 1.84 21.43 -14.04
CA ASP A 209 1.71 20.79 -15.34
C ASP A 209 2.02 19.29 -15.34
N ASN A 210 2.75 18.80 -14.31
CA ASN A 210 3.05 17.38 -14.13
C ASN A 210 2.01 16.65 -13.25
N GLY A 211 0.90 17.28 -12.93
CA GLY A 211 -0.14 16.70 -12.08
C GLY A 211 0.19 16.66 -10.59
N ILE A 212 1.38 17.16 -10.18
CA ILE A 212 1.81 17.20 -8.79
C ILE A 212 2.17 18.64 -8.40
N GLY A 213 1.61 19.12 -7.27
CA GLY A 213 1.88 20.45 -6.74
C GLY A 213 2.34 20.42 -5.29
N LEU A 214 2.91 21.56 -4.83
CA LEU A 214 3.24 21.72 -3.42
C LEU A 214 1.97 21.94 -2.59
N ALA A 215 1.80 21.21 -1.51
CA ALA A 215 0.77 21.47 -0.51
C ALA A 215 1.29 22.55 0.46
N ASN A 216 0.75 23.77 0.39
CA ASN A 216 1.08 24.85 1.31
C ASN A 216 0.38 24.60 2.66
N ILE A 217 1.14 24.12 3.64
CA ILE A 217 0.61 23.76 4.96
C ILE A 217 0.97 24.88 5.95
N ASN A 218 -0.04 25.45 6.59
CA ASN A 218 0.17 26.37 7.69
C ASN A 218 0.24 25.63 9.03
N TYR A 219 1.45 25.32 9.49
CA TYR A 219 1.67 24.64 10.77
C TYR A 219 1.47 25.53 12.01
N ASP A 220 1.27 26.85 11.83
CA ASP A 220 1.03 27.80 12.93
C ASP A 220 -0.44 27.84 13.36
N ILE A 221 -1.34 27.20 12.60
CA ILE A 221 -2.74 27.05 13.00
C ILE A 221 -2.81 26.18 14.26
N PRO A 222 -3.42 26.66 15.36
CA PRO A 222 -3.55 25.90 16.58
C PRO A 222 -4.35 24.60 16.36
N GLN A 223 -3.87 23.49 16.93
CA GLN A 223 -4.63 22.24 16.95
C GLN A 223 -5.80 22.36 17.93
N HIS A 224 -6.99 21.97 17.50
CA HIS A 224 -8.21 21.92 18.31
C HIS A 224 -8.50 20.52 18.83
N MET A 225 -8.01 19.48 18.13
CA MET A 225 -8.17 18.08 18.48
C MET A 225 -7.00 17.59 19.34
N THR A 226 -7.28 16.67 20.25
CA THR A 226 -6.22 15.94 20.97
C THR A 226 -5.49 14.97 20.04
N ASP A 227 -4.22 14.63 20.38
CA ASP A 227 -3.43 13.64 19.61
C ASP A 227 -4.18 12.30 19.41
N MET A 228 -5.01 11.89 20.39
CA MET A 228 -5.82 10.67 20.31
C MET A 228 -6.97 10.80 19.29
N GLU A 229 -7.63 11.93 19.24
CA GLU A 229 -8.70 12.22 18.27
C GLU A 229 -8.14 12.30 16.87
N ILE A 230 -7.01 13.02 16.70
CA ILE A 230 -6.30 13.10 15.42
C ILE A 230 -5.88 11.69 14.95
N PHE A 231 -5.24 10.89 15.82
CA PHE A 231 -4.87 9.52 15.47
C PHE A 231 -6.08 8.69 15.01
N LYS A 232 -7.25 8.86 15.65
CA LYS A 232 -8.48 8.16 15.25
C LYS A 232 -8.99 8.61 13.88
N SER A 233 -8.82 9.90 13.53
CA SER A 233 -9.25 10.47 12.24
C SER A 233 -8.36 10.07 11.06
N LEU A 234 -7.08 9.68 11.30
CA LEU A 234 -6.15 9.29 10.25
C LEU A 234 -6.70 8.17 9.36
N PRO A 235 -6.35 8.14 8.07
CA PRO A 235 -6.61 7.00 7.19
C PRO A 235 -6.09 5.69 7.75
N SER A 236 -6.80 4.58 7.50
CA SER A 236 -6.46 3.26 8.07
C SER A 236 -5.04 2.80 7.70
N LEU A 237 -4.56 3.15 6.51
CA LEU A 237 -3.23 2.79 6.05
C LEU A 237 -2.15 3.59 6.81
N ILE A 238 -2.35 4.89 7.00
CA ILE A 238 -1.43 5.74 7.79
C ILE A 238 -1.36 5.25 9.24
N LYS A 239 -2.51 4.91 9.85
CA LYS A 239 -2.53 4.26 11.18
C LYS A 239 -1.73 2.95 11.22
N ALA A 240 -1.81 2.15 10.14
CA ALA A 240 -1.04 0.91 10.06
C ALA A 240 0.47 1.20 9.97
N TYR A 241 0.89 2.18 9.18
CA TYR A 241 2.28 2.62 9.10
C TYR A 241 2.81 3.11 10.46
N ILE A 242 2.08 3.97 11.15
CA ILE A 242 2.47 4.46 12.49
C ILE A 242 2.66 3.28 13.46
N LYS A 243 1.76 2.28 13.44
CA LYS A 243 1.84 1.09 14.30
C LYS A 243 3.07 0.23 14.06
N VAL A 244 3.61 0.21 12.85
CA VAL A 244 4.85 -0.50 12.54
C VAL A 244 6.11 0.36 12.73
N GLY A 245 5.95 1.60 13.23
CA GLY A 245 7.07 2.50 13.56
C GLY A 245 7.53 3.36 12.41
N SER A 246 6.67 3.64 11.41
CA SER A 246 7.04 4.50 10.30
C SER A 246 7.32 5.92 10.74
N LYS A 247 8.17 6.58 9.95
CA LYS A 247 8.46 8.01 10.01
C LYS A 247 8.02 8.68 8.73
N PHE A 248 7.76 9.99 8.82
CA PHE A 248 7.22 10.79 7.72
C PHE A 248 8.20 11.93 7.36
N GLY A 249 8.21 12.29 6.08
CA GLY A 249 8.95 13.45 5.58
C GLY A 249 8.38 14.79 6.08
N ASP A 250 9.10 15.87 5.79
CA ASP A 250 8.64 17.21 6.11
C ASP A 250 7.94 17.84 4.89
N GLY A 251 6.66 18.15 5.03
CA GLY A 251 5.82 18.67 3.97
C GLY A 251 5.01 17.59 3.23
N ALA A 252 4.21 18.06 2.27
CA ALA A 252 3.32 17.21 1.48
C ALA A 252 3.19 17.74 0.05
N VAL A 253 2.73 16.90 -0.86
CA VAL A 253 2.42 17.24 -2.25
C VAL A 253 0.96 16.99 -2.54
N ILE A 254 0.38 17.74 -3.48
CA ILE A 254 -0.95 17.50 -4.02
C ILE A 254 -0.79 16.70 -5.31
N ASP A 255 -1.37 15.51 -5.34
CA ASP A 255 -1.53 14.73 -6.57
C ASP A 255 -2.90 15.04 -7.17
N TYR A 256 -2.91 15.89 -8.20
CA TYR A 256 -4.15 16.30 -8.87
C TYR A 256 -4.75 15.20 -9.72
N GLU A 257 -3.95 14.22 -10.17
CA GLU A 257 -4.46 13.07 -10.93
C GLU A 257 -5.25 12.12 -10.02
N PHE A 258 -4.77 11.91 -8.79
CA PHE A 258 -5.43 11.05 -7.81
C PHE A 258 -6.38 11.81 -6.89
N GLY A 259 -6.36 13.16 -6.88
CA GLY A 259 -7.17 13.96 -5.97
C GLY A 259 -6.79 13.72 -4.50
N SER A 260 -5.49 13.64 -4.23
CA SER A 260 -4.97 13.36 -2.90
C SER A 260 -3.87 14.34 -2.49
N ILE A 261 -3.68 14.46 -1.17
CA ILE A 261 -2.46 15.02 -0.58
C ILE A 261 -1.62 13.86 -0.08
N ASP A 262 -0.39 13.79 -0.55
CA ASP A 262 0.54 12.72 -0.27
C ASP A 262 1.65 13.20 0.66
N VAL A 263 2.00 12.38 1.64
CA VAL A 263 3.16 12.55 2.52
C VAL A 263 4.14 11.41 2.29
N PHE A 264 5.44 11.72 2.28
CA PHE A 264 6.47 10.69 2.26
C PHE A 264 6.43 9.89 3.56
N THR A 265 6.61 8.58 3.46
CA THR A 265 6.74 7.70 4.64
C THR A 265 7.78 6.61 4.40
N TYR A 266 8.48 6.21 5.46
CA TYR A 266 9.36 5.04 5.42
C TYR A 266 9.31 4.23 6.71
N VAL A 267 9.72 2.97 6.62
CA VAL A 267 9.86 2.04 7.74
C VAL A 267 11.23 1.37 7.64
N ASP A 268 12.04 1.49 8.70
CA ASP A 268 13.25 0.70 8.88
C ASP A 268 12.88 -0.66 9.48
N ILE A 269 13.02 -1.73 8.68
CA ILE A 269 12.63 -3.09 9.06
C ILE A 269 13.45 -3.59 10.25
N ASN A 270 14.70 -3.13 10.38
CA ASN A 270 15.59 -3.57 11.46
C ASN A 270 15.17 -2.96 12.82
N ARG A 271 14.45 -1.82 12.81
CA ARG A 271 13.97 -1.13 14.00
C ARG A 271 12.53 -1.47 14.40
N ILE A 272 11.83 -2.31 13.63
CA ILE A 272 10.45 -2.72 13.97
C ILE A 272 10.47 -3.56 15.26
N ASP A 273 9.55 -3.24 16.19
CA ASP A 273 9.34 -4.00 17.43
C ASP A 273 9.09 -5.49 17.15
N TYR A 274 9.76 -6.37 17.91
CA TYR A 274 9.64 -7.82 17.79
C TYR A 274 8.19 -8.32 17.86
N ARG A 275 7.33 -7.70 18.66
CA ARG A 275 5.91 -8.05 18.77
C ARG A 275 5.16 -7.82 17.45
N VAL A 276 5.49 -6.75 16.73
CA VAL A 276 4.93 -6.43 15.41
C VAL A 276 5.41 -7.45 14.37
N LYS A 277 6.71 -7.77 14.37
CA LYS A 277 7.27 -8.82 13.49
C LYS A 277 6.55 -10.15 13.71
N ASN A 278 6.39 -10.58 14.97
CA ASN A 278 5.67 -11.81 15.32
C ASN A 278 4.19 -11.80 14.93
N TYR A 279 3.54 -10.64 14.93
CA TYR A 279 2.14 -10.53 14.54
C TYR A 279 1.91 -10.81 13.04
N TYR A 280 2.86 -10.43 12.20
CA TYR A 280 2.76 -10.64 10.75
C TYR A 280 3.44 -11.93 10.27
N SER A 281 4.31 -12.55 11.06
CA SER A 281 4.94 -13.84 10.76
C SER A 281 4.00 -15.04 10.93
N LYS A 282 2.94 -14.89 11.73
CA LYS A 282 1.88 -15.91 11.97
C LYS A 282 0.73 -15.75 10.97
#